data_8e184f45a54ee535309b27071dfc0e2f
#
_entry.id   8e184f45a54ee535309b27071dfc0e2f
#
_cell.length_a   1.000
_cell.length_b   1.000
_cell.length_c   1.000
_cell.angle_alpha   90.00
_cell.angle_beta   90.00
_cell.angle_gamma   90.00
#
_symmetry.space_group_name_H-M   'P 1'
#
loop_
_entity.id
_entity.type
_entity.pdbx_description
1 polymer ?
#
loop_
_entity_poly.entity_id
_entity_poly.type
_entity_poly.pdbx_seq_one_letter_code
_entity_poly.pdbx_strand_id
1 'polypeptide(L)'
;MMSRWLIIVALFLTAHVQATCPVWSPERAEREIAQLQGQLAKWNEAYWHKGASEVSDGVYDQLSARLAGWQGCFGSVAAENTSLLPLQGAVSHPVAHTGVRKLADAQAVGQWMQGKKDLWIQPKVDGVAVTLVYKQGHLQRVISRGDGLQGEDWTQKARRIPSLPQKVDGALANSVLQGEVFLRAKGHVQQKMGSMNARSQVAGLLMQQDESPSLSQLSVFIWAWPDGPAAMHERLALLSASGFDLVARYSYPISQFKEVADWRERWFTSPLPFATDGVVIRAGKEPNGERWRPAQGTWLAAWKYRPVSQVAEVRGIRFTIGRTGKIAVVAELEPITLDDKQVQRVSIGSCLLYTSPSPRDMRSAR
;
A
#
# COMPACT_ATOMS: atom_id res chain seq x y z
N MET A 1 -19.95 37.48 53.54
CA MET A 1 -19.19 36.19 53.33
C MET A 1 -19.18 35.90 51.83
N MET A 2 -18.10 36.29 51.14
CA MET A 2 -17.94 36.08 49.70
C MET A 2 -17.06 34.88 49.49
N SER A 3 -17.63 33.80 48.95
CA SER A 3 -16.90 32.55 48.58
C SER A 3 -16.23 32.77 47.24
N ARG A 4 -14.88 32.73 47.21
CA ARG A 4 -14.06 32.79 45.99
C ARG A 4 -13.94 31.36 45.42
N TRP A 5 -14.55 31.12 44.28
CA TRP A 5 -14.34 29.92 43.48
C TRP A 5 -13.04 30.07 42.69
N LEU A 6 -12.06 29.24 43.00
CA LEU A 6 -10.83 29.08 42.21
C LEU A 6 -11.12 28.13 41.05
N ILE A 7 -11.13 28.67 39.82
CA ILE A 7 -11.18 27.87 38.61
C ILE A 7 -9.75 27.41 38.30
N ILE A 8 -9.47 26.15 38.53
CA ILE A 8 -8.23 25.52 38.08
C ILE A 8 -8.40 25.17 36.60
N VAL A 9 -7.78 25.96 35.72
CA VAL A 9 -7.66 25.63 34.29
C VAL A 9 -6.51 24.63 34.15
N ALA A 10 -6.86 23.34 33.99
CA ALA A 10 -5.90 22.32 33.64
C ALA A 10 -5.54 22.45 32.14
N LEU A 11 -4.37 23.03 31.87
CA LEU A 11 -3.77 23.00 30.53
C LEU A 11 -3.35 21.57 30.21
N PHE A 12 -4.15 20.86 29.42
CA PHE A 12 -3.71 19.63 28.75
C PHE A 12 -2.72 19.99 27.66
N LEU A 13 -1.44 19.92 27.96
CA LEU A 13 -0.37 19.88 26.96
C LEU A 13 -0.49 18.57 26.21
N THR A 14 -1.15 18.59 25.07
CA THR A 14 -1.08 17.48 24.10
C THR A 14 0.33 17.46 23.54
N ALA A 15 1.16 16.58 24.06
CA ALA A 15 2.45 16.27 23.47
C ALA A 15 2.20 15.68 22.08
N HIS A 16 2.34 16.50 21.06
CA HIS A 16 2.47 16.03 19.69
C HIS A 16 3.78 15.24 19.63
N VAL A 17 3.69 13.93 19.49
CA VAL A 17 4.84 13.10 19.11
C VAL A 17 5.14 13.45 17.65
N GLN A 18 5.81 14.56 17.43
CA GLN A 18 6.53 14.80 16.20
C GLN A 18 7.66 13.80 16.18
N ALA A 19 7.78 13.04 15.09
CA ALA A 19 8.96 12.23 14.85
C ALA A 19 10.17 13.17 14.88
N THR A 20 10.89 13.15 16.01
CA THR A 20 12.06 14.00 16.19
C THR A 20 13.11 13.58 15.17
N CYS A 21 13.60 14.55 14.42
CA CYS A 21 14.68 14.30 13.46
C CYS A 21 15.88 13.70 14.19
N PRO A 22 16.52 12.66 13.62
CA PRO A 22 17.72 12.10 14.22
C PRO A 22 18.84 13.14 14.33
N VAL A 23 19.58 13.11 15.40
CA VAL A 23 20.77 13.97 15.58
C VAL A 23 21.95 13.31 14.84
N TRP A 24 22.05 13.55 13.55
CA TRP A 24 23.11 13.00 12.69
C TRP A 24 23.93 14.12 12.07
N SER A 25 25.22 13.85 11.78
CA SER A 25 25.99 14.72 10.88
C SER A 25 25.43 14.62 9.45
N PRO A 26 25.61 15.63 8.60
CA PRO A 26 25.16 15.59 7.20
C PRO A 26 25.63 14.35 6.45
N GLU A 27 26.89 13.98 6.59
CA GLU A 27 27.48 12.82 5.91
C GLU A 27 26.89 11.50 6.41
N ARG A 28 26.50 11.44 7.68
CA ARG A 28 25.79 10.29 8.24
C ARG A 28 24.38 10.22 7.69
N ALA A 29 23.65 11.33 7.67
CA ALA A 29 22.30 11.41 7.15
C ALA A 29 22.24 10.94 5.69
N GLU A 30 23.17 11.43 4.86
CA GLU A 30 23.27 11.05 3.46
C GLU A 30 23.50 9.54 3.29
N ARG A 31 24.42 8.95 4.06
CA ARG A 31 24.67 7.49 4.01
C ARG A 31 23.45 6.67 4.45
N GLU A 32 22.80 7.05 5.54
CA GLU A 32 21.63 6.29 6.06
C GLU A 32 20.43 6.40 5.09
N ILE A 33 20.20 7.57 4.52
CA ILE A 33 19.18 7.79 3.50
C ILE A 33 19.46 6.94 2.26
N ALA A 34 20.69 7.02 1.71
CA ALA A 34 21.08 6.24 0.53
C ALA A 34 20.99 4.72 0.77
N GLN A 35 21.34 4.26 1.96
CA GLN A 35 21.25 2.85 2.33
C GLN A 35 19.79 2.38 2.37
N LEU A 36 18.89 3.13 3.01
CA LEU A 36 17.49 2.78 3.11
C LEU A 36 16.79 2.84 1.75
N GLN A 37 17.12 3.82 0.92
CA GLN A 37 16.69 3.90 -0.47
C GLN A 37 17.11 2.66 -1.27
N GLY A 38 18.38 2.27 -1.18
CA GLY A 38 18.90 1.09 -1.86
C GLY A 38 18.24 -0.21 -1.40
N GLN A 39 17.88 -0.31 -0.12
CA GLN A 39 17.16 -1.48 0.41
C GLN A 39 15.73 -1.53 -0.11
N LEU A 40 15.00 -0.41 -0.09
CA LEU A 40 13.63 -0.34 -0.62
C LEU A 40 13.61 -0.60 -2.13
N ALA A 41 14.61 -0.11 -2.87
CA ALA A 41 14.76 -0.38 -4.30
C ALA A 41 14.96 -1.88 -4.58
N LYS A 42 15.80 -2.59 -3.81
CA LYS A 42 15.99 -4.04 -3.94
C LYS A 42 14.71 -4.83 -3.67
N TRP A 43 13.95 -4.45 -2.64
CA TRP A 43 12.68 -5.12 -2.36
C TRP A 43 11.63 -4.85 -3.43
N ASN A 44 11.61 -3.65 -3.99
CA ASN A 44 10.78 -3.35 -5.15
C ASN A 44 11.20 -4.21 -6.35
N GLU A 45 12.48 -4.30 -6.65
CA GLU A 45 13.00 -5.15 -7.72
C GLU A 45 12.62 -6.62 -7.52
N ALA A 46 12.83 -7.17 -6.32
CA ALA A 46 12.45 -8.55 -6.01
C ALA A 46 10.93 -8.77 -6.13
N TYR A 47 10.14 -7.81 -5.67
CA TYR A 47 8.69 -7.85 -5.81
C TYR A 47 8.23 -7.83 -7.28
N TRP A 48 8.82 -6.94 -8.09
CA TRP A 48 8.41 -6.75 -9.48
C TRP A 48 8.97 -7.81 -10.43
N HIS A 49 10.17 -8.35 -10.16
CA HIS A 49 10.81 -9.33 -11.04
C HIS A 49 10.64 -10.79 -10.62
N LYS A 50 10.45 -11.05 -9.33
CA LYS A 50 10.40 -12.42 -8.79
C LYS A 50 9.05 -12.78 -8.18
N GLY A 51 8.09 -11.84 -8.13
CA GLY A 51 6.81 -12.04 -7.44
C GLY A 51 6.95 -12.36 -5.95
N ALA A 52 8.15 -12.19 -5.40
CA ALA A 52 8.47 -12.52 -4.03
C ALA A 52 8.62 -11.25 -3.20
N SER A 53 7.73 -11.05 -2.24
CA SER A 53 7.93 -10.02 -1.22
C SER A 53 8.82 -10.59 -0.13
N GLU A 54 10.06 -10.10 -0.03
CA GLU A 54 10.99 -10.46 1.05
C GLU A 54 10.55 -9.89 2.40
N VAL A 55 9.66 -8.90 2.39
CA VAL A 55 9.13 -8.23 3.58
C VAL A 55 7.60 -8.09 3.49
N SER A 56 6.95 -7.96 4.64
CA SER A 56 5.52 -7.63 4.66
C SER A 56 5.29 -6.17 4.21
N ASP A 57 4.12 -5.90 3.65
CA ASP A 57 3.71 -4.54 3.26
C ASP A 57 3.82 -3.56 4.42
N GLY A 58 3.51 -4.00 5.65
CA GLY A 58 3.63 -3.17 6.85
C GLY A 58 5.06 -2.73 7.13
N VAL A 59 6.04 -3.63 6.97
CA VAL A 59 7.48 -3.30 7.13
C VAL A 59 7.93 -2.38 6.01
N TYR A 60 7.56 -2.67 4.76
CA TYR A 60 7.88 -1.81 3.62
C TYR A 60 7.32 -0.39 3.81
N ASP A 61 6.05 -0.27 4.21
CA ASP A 61 5.38 1.01 4.45
C ASP A 61 6.03 1.80 5.59
N GLN A 62 6.39 1.13 6.70
CA GLN A 62 7.07 1.76 7.83
C GLN A 62 8.43 2.30 7.44
N LEU A 63 9.21 1.55 6.68
CA LEU A 63 10.53 1.98 6.24
C LEU A 63 10.47 3.06 5.17
N SER A 64 9.48 3.01 4.30
CA SER A 64 9.22 4.09 3.32
C SER A 64 8.82 5.39 4.03
N ALA A 65 7.97 5.34 5.05
CA ALA A 65 7.61 6.50 5.86
C ALA A 65 8.83 7.05 6.63
N ARG A 66 9.69 6.17 7.16
CA ARG A 66 10.94 6.55 7.82
C ARG A 66 11.88 7.27 6.87
N LEU A 67 12.05 6.73 5.64
CA LEU A 67 12.87 7.37 4.62
C LEU A 67 12.35 8.77 4.28
N ALA A 68 11.05 8.92 4.05
CA ALA A 68 10.44 10.22 3.78
C ALA A 68 10.65 11.21 4.94
N GLY A 69 10.55 10.74 6.20
CA GLY A 69 10.85 11.53 7.39
C GLY A 69 12.30 12.02 7.42
N TRP A 70 13.26 11.15 7.16
CA TRP A 70 14.69 11.52 7.11
C TRP A 70 14.99 12.49 5.98
N GLN A 71 14.42 12.30 4.80
CA GLN A 71 14.55 13.23 3.68
C GLN A 71 13.99 14.61 4.02
N GLY A 72 12.84 14.66 4.70
CA GLY A 72 12.27 15.92 5.21
C GLY A 72 13.17 16.61 6.25
N CYS A 73 13.84 15.84 7.13
CA CYS A 73 14.71 16.38 8.17
C CYS A 73 16.03 16.98 7.63
N PHE A 74 16.60 16.34 6.60
CA PHE A 74 17.94 16.69 6.12
C PHE A 74 17.94 17.40 4.77
N GLY A 75 16.76 17.76 4.25
CA GLY A 75 16.65 18.54 3.01
C GLY A 75 17.21 17.82 1.77
N SER A 76 17.46 16.51 1.86
CA SER A 76 17.84 15.76 0.69
C SER A 76 16.64 15.78 -0.27
N VAL A 77 16.85 16.38 -1.43
CA VAL A 77 15.91 16.28 -2.55
C VAL A 77 15.64 14.80 -2.73
N ALA A 78 14.36 14.41 -2.63
CA ALA A 78 13.99 13.06 -3.05
C ALA A 78 14.66 12.85 -4.40
N ALA A 79 15.63 11.94 -4.46
CA ALA A 79 16.15 11.52 -5.74
C ALA A 79 14.90 11.17 -6.54
N GLU A 80 14.62 11.92 -7.59
CA GLU A 80 13.59 11.59 -8.55
C GLU A 80 13.71 10.10 -8.75
N ASN A 81 12.62 9.39 -8.54
CA ASN A 81 12.52 7.94 -8.55
C ASN A 81 13.63 7.37 -9.44
N THR A 82 14.64 6.78 -8.82
CA THR A 82 15.75 6.22 -9.57
C THR A 82 15.09 5.28 -10.54
N SER A 83 15.09 5.67 -11.80
CA SER A 83 14.46 4.93 -12.88
C SER A 83 14.95 3.50 -12.74
N LEU A 84 14.07 2.62 -12.29
CA LEU A 84 14.37 1.20 -12.27
C LEU A 84 14.86 0.89 -13.69
N LEU A 85 15.94 0.15 -13.82
CA LEU A 85 16.46 -0.27 -15.13
C LEU A 85 15.28 -0.73 -15.98
N PRO A 86 15.18 -0.32 -17.25
CA PRO A 86 14.04 -0.68 -18.08
C PRO A 86 13.88 -2.20 -18.04
N LEU A 87 12.69 -2.63 -17.60
CA LEU A 87 12.30 -4.03 -17.56
C LEU A 87 12.40 -4.58 -18.99
N GLN A 88 13.07 -5.71 -19.19
CA GLN A 88 12.99 -6.39 -20.49
C GLN A 88 11.51 -6.73 -20.76
N GLY A 89 10.95 -6.16 -21.84
CA GLY A 89 9.54 -6.33 -22.17
C GLY A 89 8.58 -5.34 -21.46
N ALA A 90 9.09 -4.29 -20.83
CA ALA A 90 8.26 -3.25 -20.23
C ALA A 90 7.37 -2.56 -21.26
N VAL A 91 6.10 -2.37 -20.90
CA VAL A 91 5.08 -1.68 -21.68
C VAL A 91 4.68 -0.39 -20.97
N SER A 92 4.61 0.70 -21.73
CA SER A 92 4.20 2.00 -21.19
C SER A 92 2.70 2.04 -20.90
N HIS A 93 2.34 2.65 -19.78
CA HIS A 93 0.94 2.96 -19.46
C HIS A 93 0.44 4.11 -20.33
N PRO A 94 -0.74 4.00 -20.97
CA PRO A 94 -1.34 5.12 -21.71
C PRO A 94 -1.68 6.30 -20.79
N VAL A 95 -2.04 6.00 -19.53
CA VAL A 95 -2.24 6.95 -18.44
C VAL A 95 -1.43 6.50 -17.26
N ALA A 96 -0.64 7.36 -16.64
CA ALA A 96 0.19 7.02 -15.51
C ALA A 96 -0.64 6.32 -14.40
N HIS A 97 -0.13 5.19 -13.89
CA HIS A 97 -0.76 4.48 -12.80
C HIS A 97 -0.52 5.25 -11.50
N THR A 98 -1.57 5.85 -10.94
CA THR A 98 -1.44 6.68 -9.75
C THR A 98 -1.35 5.85 -8.47
N GLY A 99 -0.69 6.41 -7.46
CA GLY A 99 -0.64 5.83 -6.11
C GLY A 99 -1.74 6.38 -5.21
N VAL A 100 -1.95 5.71 -4.08
CA VAL A 100 -2.92 6.09 -3.04
C VAL A 100 -2.18 6.74 -1.87
N ARG A 101 -2.64 7.93 -1.44
CA ARG A 101 -2.12 8.58 -0.23
C ARG A 101 -2.50 7.74 1.00
N LYS A 102 -1.52 7.39 1.83
CA LYS A 102 -1.75 6.64 3.06
C LYS A 102 -2.04 7.60 4.21
N LEU A 103 -3.13 7.36 4.93
CA LEU A 103 -3.53 8.10 6.12
C LEU A 103 -3.18 7.24 7.35
N ALA A 104 -2.45 7.84 8.30
CA ALA A 104 -1.89 7.09 9.42
C ALA A 104 -2.96 6.64 10.43
N ASP A 105 -3.94 7.50 10.68
CA ASP A 105 -4.93 7.32 11.74
C ASP A 105 -6.26 8.02 11.43
N ALA A 106 -7.19 7.94 12.36
CA ALA A 106 -8.53 8.54 12.30
C ALA A 106 -8.47 10.07 12.17
N GLN A 107 -7.52 10.73 12.84
CA GLN A 107 -7.37 12.18 12.78
C GLN A 107 -6.95 12.61 11.37
N ALA A 108 -5.99 11.93 10.77
CA ALA A 108 -5.55 12.18 9.39
C ALA A 108 -6.69 11.97 8.39
N VAL A 109 -7.58 10.97 8.61
CA VAL A 109 -8.77 10.76 7.79
C VAL A 109 -9.72 11.96 7.89
N GLY A 110 -10.04 12.39 9.11
CA GLY A 110 -10.91 13.55 9.32
C GLY A 110 -10.35 14.83 8.68
N GLN A 111 -9.05 15.09 8.83
CA GLN A 111 -8.37 16.22 8.20
C GLN A 111 -8.41 16.12 6.65
N TRP A 112 -8.19 14.93 6.11
CA TRP A 112 -8.24 14.73 4.65
C TRP A 112 -9.63 14.96 4.08
N MET A 113 -10.68 14.60 4.81
CA MET A 113 -12.08 14.80 4.39
C MET A 113 -12.52 16.26 4.49
N GLN A 114 -11.88 17.07 5.35
CA GLN A 114 -12.30 18.43 5.63
C GLN A 114 -12.41 19.29 4.37
N GLY A 115 -13.56 19.92 4.18
CA GLY A 115 -13.86 20.79 3.04
C GLY A 115 -14.12 20.04 1.72
N LYS A 116 -14.01 18.72 1.68
CA LYS A 116 -14.32 17.92 0.49
C LYS A 116 -15.80 17.54 0.47
N LYS A 117 -16.35 17.49 -0.73
CA LYS A 117 -17.71 17.08 -1.02
C LYS A 117 -17.70 15.90 -2.00
N ASP A 118 -18.84 15.21 -2.13
CA ASP A 118 -18.98 14.06 -3.04
C ASP A 118 -17.90 13.02 -2.81
N LEU A 119 -17.80 12.56 -1.56
CA LEU A 119 -16.85 11.52 -1.18
C LEU A 119 -17.50 10.13 -1.27
N TRP A 120 -16.68 9.16 -1.63
CA TRP A 120 -17.04 7.77 -1.75
C TRP A 120 -16.05 6.89 -1.01
N ILE A 121 -16.53 5.71 -0.57
CA ILE A 121 -15.68 4.71 0.10
C ILE A 121 -15.73 3.39 -0.65
N GLN A 122 -14.58 2.74 -0.71
CA GLN A 122 -14.38 1.41 -1.30
C GLN A 122 -13.53 0.56 -0.36
N PRO A 123 -13.69 -0.79 -0.35
CA PRO A 123 -12.71 -1.65 0.30
C PRO A 123 -11.36 -1.50 -0.40
N LYS A 124 -10.29 -1.48 0.36
CA LYS A 124 -8.95 -1.58 -0.21
C LYS A 124 -8.64 -3.05 -0.47
N VAL A 125 -8.98 -3.50 -1.66
CA VAL A 125 -8.75 -4.88 -2.09
C VAL A 125 -7.25 -5.17 -2.08
N ASP A 126 -6.87 -6.32 -1.54
CA ASP A 126 -5.48 -6.76 -1.50
C ASP A 126 -5.15 -7.70 -2.66
N GLY A 127 -4.30 -7.23 -3.55
CA GLY A 127 -3.92 -7.90 -4.78
C GLY A 127 -2.75 -7.22 -5.47
N VAL A 128 -2.72 -7.22 -6.78
CA VAL A 128 -1.73 -6.54 -7.59
C VAL A 128 -2.38 -5.53 -8.54
N ALA A 129 -1.85 -4.34 -8.56
CA ALA A 129 -2.40 -3.24 -9.33
C ALA A 129 -2.07 -3.40 -10.82
N VAL A 130 -3.08 -3.16 -11.67
CA VAL A 130 -2.99 -3.30 -13.13
C VAL A 130 -3.66 -2.15 -13.85
N THR A 131 -3.20 -1.89 -15.07
CA THR A 131 -3.88 -1.08 -16.08
C THR A 131 -4.46 -1.98 -17.16
N LEU A 132 -5.75 -1.82 -17.47
CA LEU A 132 -6.42 -2.48 -18.58
C LEU A 132 -6.60 -1.48 -19.72
N VAL A 133 -6.28 -1.89 -20.94
CA VAL A 133 -6.45 -1.07 -22.13
C VAL A 133 -7.41 -1.77 -23.09
N TYR A 134 -8.54 -1.14 -23.35
CA TYR A 134 -9.50 -1.55 -24.36
C TYR A 134 -9.38 -0.70 -25.60
N LYS A 135 -9.41 -1.33 -26.77
CA LYS A 135 -9.48 -0.65 -28.08
C LYS A 135 -10.45 -1.39 -28.98
N GLN A 136 -11.33 -0.64 -29.63
CA GLN A 136 -12.35 -1.20 -30.51
C GLN A 136 -13.16 -2.35 -29.86
N GLY A 137 -13.49 -2.17 -28.60
CA GLY A 137 -14.24 -3.13 -27.80
C GLY A 137 -13.46 -4.36 -27.35
N HIS A 138 -12.16 -4.48 -27.61
CA HIS A 138 -11.38 -5.65 -27.25
C HIS A 138 -10.29 -5.30 -26.21
N LEU A 139 -10.07 -6.22 -25.27
CA LEU A 139 -8.95 -6.13 -24.33
C LEU A 139 -7.62 -6.27 -25.10
N GLN A 140 -6.92 -5.17 -25.23
CA GLN A 140 -5.64 -5.12 -25.94
C GLN A 140 -4.46 -5.41 -25.02
N ARG A 141 -4.47 -4.82 -23.80
CA ARG A 141 -3.36 -4.98 -22.86
C ARG A 141 -3.84 -5.04 -21.42
N VAL A 142 -3.09 -5.80 -20.65
CA VAL A 142 -3.11 -5.77 -19.18
C VAL A 142 -1.67 -5.55 -18.74
N ILE A 143 -1.41 -4.43 -18.06
CA ILE A 143 -0.07 -3.98 -17.72
C ILE A 143 0.03 -3.96 -16.20
N SER A 144 1.05 -4.61 -15.62
CA SER A 144 1.32 -4.48 -14.18
C SER A 144 1.65 -3.04 -13.83
N ARG A 145 1.41 -2.63 -12.58
CA ARG A 145 1.69 -1.24 -12.16
C ARG A 145 3.13 -0.79 -12.49
N GLY A 146 4.12 -1.66 -12.27
CA GLY A 146 5.53 -1.30 -12.41
C GLY A 146 5.89 -0.05 -11.60
N ASP A 147 6.61 0.87 -12.23
CA ASP A 147 6.95 2.18 -11.65
C ASP A 147 5.83 3.23 -11.78
N GLY A 148 4.71 2.84 -12.41
CA GLY A 148 3.56 3.70 -12.71
C GLY A 148 3.62 4.39 -14.07
N LEU A 149 4.74 4.35 -14.78
CA LEU A 149 4.90 4.79 -16.17
C LEU A 149 5.03 3.59 -17.11
N GLN A 150 5.68 2.53 -16.64
CA GLN A 150 5.87 1.27 -17.37
C GLN A 150 5.65 0.09 -16.44
N GLY A 151 5.20 -1.02 -16.99
CA GLY A 151 5.02 -2.28 -16.28
C GLY A 151 5.17 -3.48 -17.20
N GLU A 152 5.05 -4.68 -16.66
CA GLU A 152 5.09 -5.92 -17.43
C GLU A 152 3.79 -6.17 -18.16
N ASP A 153 3.87 -6.77 -19.34
CA ASP A 153 2.71 -7.18 -20.13
C ASP A 153 2.16 -8.52 -19.62
N TRP A 154 1.05 -8.47 -18.90
CA TRP A 154 0.35 -9.64 -18.37
C TRP A 154 -0.86 -10.05 -19.24
N THR A 155 -1.01 -9.52 -20.44
CA THR A 155 -2.18 -9.68 -21.30
C THR A 155 -2.54 -11.15 -21.53
N GLN A 156 -1.56 -12.00 -21.86
CA GLN A 156 -1.82 -13.41 -22.13
C GLN A 156 -2.40 -14.16 -20.93
N LYS A 157 -1.84 -13.91 -19.74
CA LYS A 157 -2.31 -14.53 -18.49
C LYS A 157 -3.67 -13.95 -18.07
N ALA A 158 -3.86 -12.66 -18.22
CA ALA A 158 -5.12 -12.00 -17.90
C ALA A 158 -6.30 -12.49 -18.74
N ARG A 159 -6.07 -12.96 -19.97
CA ARG A 159 -7.10 -13.61 -20.79
C ARG A 159 -7.66 -14.88 -20.18
N ARG A 160 -6.96 -15.49 -19.22
CA ARG A 160 -7.41 -16.68 -18.48
C ARG A 160 -8.19 -16.35 -17.22
N ILE A 161 -8.38 -15.08 -16.91
CA ILE A 161 -9.19 -14.62 -15.77
C ILE A 161 -10.64 -14.52 -16.23
N PRO A 162 -11.56 -15.41 -15.77
CA PRO A 162 -12.90 -15.49 -16.33
C PRO A 162 -13.75 -14.25 -16.09
N SER A 163 -13.49 -13.54 -14.97
CA SER A 163 -14.20 -12.31 -14.59
C SER A 163 -13.67 -11.05 -15.30
N LEU A 164 -12.64 -11.19 -16.14
CA LEU A 164 -12.10 -10.07 -16.91
C LEU A 164 -12.74 -10.06 -18.30
N PRO A 165 -13.63 -9.11 -18.62
CA PRO A 165 -14.25 -9.02 -19.93
C PRO A 165 -13.22 -8.89 -21.03
N GLN A 166 -13.24 -9.82 -21.99
CA GLN A 166 -12.36 -9.78 -23.18
C GLN A 166 -12.91 -8.84 -24.25
N LYS A 167 -14.23 -8.58 -24.18
CA LYS A 167 -14.95 -7.65 -25.05
C LYS A 167 -15.84 -6.74 -24.21
N VAL A 168 -15.88 -5.49 -24.56
CA VAL A 168 -16.72 -4.45 -23.96
C VAL A 168 -17.27 -3.56 -25.07
N ASP A 169 -18.43 -2.94 -24.82
CA ASP A 169 -19.10 -2.07 -25.77
C ASP A 169 -19.28 -0.63 -25.24
N GLY A 170 -19.82 0.22 -26.07
CA GLY A 170 -20.19 1.58 -25.71
C GLY A 170 -19.00 2.42 -25.24
N ALA A 171 -19.14 3.09 -24.10
CA ALA A 171 -18.13 4.01 -23.56
C ALA A 171 -16.80 3.34 -23.20
N LEU A 172 -16.83 2.02 -22.89
CA LEU A 172 -15.62 1.28 -22.56
C LEU A 172 -14.86 0.75 -23.78
N ALA A 173 -15.43 0.80 -24.98
CA ALA A 173 -14.81 0.24 -26.19
C ALA A 173 -13.42 0.80 -26.50
N ASN A 174 -13.16 2.05 -26.12
CA ASN A 174 -11.83 2.67 -26.19
C ASN A 174 -11.55 3.34 -24.85
N SER A 175 -11.04 2.58 -23.90
CA SER A 175 -10.85 3.06 -22.52
C SER A 175 -9.58 2.54 -21.88
N VAL A 176 -9.11 3.26 -20.88
CA VAL A 176 -8.06 2.86 -19.96
C VAL A 176 -8.68 2.73 -18.56
N LEU A 177 -8.57 1.56 -17.97
CA LEU A 177 -9.05 1.30 -16.61
C LEU A 177 -7.88 0.98 -15.71
N GLN A 178 -7.95 1.38 -14.45
CA GLN A 178 -6.98 0.93 -13.43
C GLN A 178 -7.73 0.15 -12.35
N GLY A 179 -7.12 -0.95 -11.92
CA GLY A 179 -7.77 -1.89 -11.01
C GLY A 179 -6.76 -2.70 -10.20
N GLU A 180 -7.30 -3.60 -9.41
CA GLU A 180 -6.56 -4.57 -8.61
C GLU A 180 -6.97 -5.98 -9.02
N VAL A 181 -6.02 -6.78 -9.50
CA VAL A 181 -6.24 -8.23 -9.69
C VAL A 181 -6.04 -8.90 -8.35
N PHE A 182 -6.99 -9.70 -7.94
CA PHE A 182 -7.02 -10.33 -6.63
C PHE A 182 -7.43 -11.81 -6.70
N LEU A 183 -7.10 -12.56 -5.65
CA LEU A 183 -7.52 -13.95 -5.47
C LEU A 183 -8.94 -13.96 -4.89
N ARG A 184 -9.88 -14.64 -5.57
CA ARG A 184 -11.23 -14.82 -5.04
C ARG A 184 -11.22 -15.70 -3.81
N ALA A 185 -11.85 -15.22 -2.75
CA ALA A 185 -11.97 -15.93 -1.48
C ALA A 185 -13.42 -15.94 -1.03
N LYS A 186 -14.09 -17.09 -1.10
CA LYS A 186 -15.48 -17.19 -0.69
C LYS A 186 -15.60 -17.03 0.83
N GLY A 187 -16.30 -15.98 1.26
CA GLY A 187 -16.59 -15.77 2.68
C GLY A 187 -15.38 -15.36 3.52
N HIS A 188 -14.40 -14.68 2.91
CA HIS A 188 -13.21 -14.20 3.62
C HIS A 188 -13.57 -13.15 4.67
N VAL A 189 -13.22 -13.41 5.92
CA VAL A 189 -13.35 -12.45 7.04
C VAL A 189 -11.97 -11.99 7.44
N GLN A 190 -11.63 -10.76 7.10
CA GLN A 190 -10.28 -10.21 7.27
C GLN A 190 -9.76 -10.30 8.71
N GLN A 191 -10.61 -9.99 9.70
CA GLN A 191 -10.27 -10.08 11.12
C GLN A 191 -9.79 -11.46 11.54
N LYS A 192 -10.34 -12.52 10.94
CA LYS A 192 -10.09 -13.91 11.33
C LYS A 192 -9.01 -14.57 10.48
N MET A 193 -8.94 -14.21 9.22
CA MET A 193 -8.15 -14.91 8.20
C MET A 193 -6.90 -14.14 7.77
N GLY A 194 -6.75 -12.88 8.20
CA GLY A 194 -5.59 -12.05 7.83
C GLY A 194 -5.52 -11.76 6.35
N SER A 195 -4.33 -11.41 5.87
CA SER A 195 -4.08 -11.08 4.46
C SER A 195 -3.95 -12.32 3.56
N MET A 196 -3.82 -13.52 4.11
CA MET A 196 -3.63 -14.77 3.38
C MET A 196 -2.48 -14.71 2.35
N ASN A 197 -1.53 -13.80 2.49
CA ASN A 197 -0.52 -13.49 1.47
C ASN A 197 -1.12 -13.28 0.06
N ALA A 198 -2.34 -12.76 -0.03
CA ALA A 198 -3.12 -12.67 -1.26
C ALA A 198 -2.34 -12.02 -2.40
N ARG A 199 -1.65 -10.91 -2.12
CA ARG A 199 -0.82 -10.22 -3.12
C ARG A 199 0.31 -11.09 -3.66
N SER A 200 1.06 -11.77 -2.80
CA SER A 200 2.15 -12.65 -3.22
C SER A 200 1.65 -13.84 -4.04
N GLN A 201 0.49 -14.39 -3.69
CA GLN A 201 -0.13 -15.47 -4.45
C GLN A 201 -0.54 -14.99 -5.85
N VAL A 202 -1.21 -13.84 -5.96
CA VAL A 202 -1.61 -13.25 -7.25
C VAL A 202 -0.40 -12.94 -8.11
N ALA A 203 0.62 -12.26 -7.54
CA ALA A 203 1.85 -11.96 -8.25
C ALA A 203 2.54 -13.23 -8.74
N GLY A 204 2.65 -14.26 -7.89
CA GLY A 204 3.22 -15.55 -8.26
C GLY A 204 2.51 -16.19 -9.45
N LEU A 205 1.17 -16.19 -9.46
CA LEU A 205 0.38 -16.75 -10.57
C LEU A 205 0.57 -15.98 -11.89
N LEU A 206 0.66 -14.64 -11.81
CA LEU A 206 0.82 -13.78 -12.98
C LEU A 206 2.25 -13.76 -13.54
N MET A 207 3.26 -14.08 -12.72
CA MET A 207 4.68 -14.05 -13.11
C MET A 207 5.26 -15.42 -13.48
N GLN A 208 4.57 -16.53 -13.19
CA GLN A 208 5.02 -17.87 -13.60
C GLN A 208 5.16 -17.94 -15.12
N GLN A 209 6.17 -18.67 -15.62
CA GLN A 209 6.36 -18.87 -17.07
C GLN A 209 5.24 -19.72 -17.66
N ASP A 210 4.83 -20.76 -16.95
CA ASP A 210 3.76 -21.66 -17.36
C ASP A 210 2.38 -21.13 -17.00
N GLU A 211 1.39 -21.48 -17.82
CA GLU A 211 -0.01 -21.16 -17.55
C GLU A 211 -0.56 -22.07 -16.44
N SER A 212 -0.95 -21.45 -15.32
CA SER A 212 -1.56 -22.18 -14.21
C SER A 212 -3.08 -22.20 -14.32
N PRO A 213 -3.74 -23.37 -14.10
CA PRO A 213 -5.20 -23.45 -13.97
C PRO A 213 -5.76 -22.51 -12.88
N SER A 214 -4.94 -22.18 -11.88
CA SER A 214 -5.31 -21.29 -10.77
C SER A 214 -5.54 -19.84 -11.21
N LEU A 215 -5.15 -19.43 -12.43
CA LEU A 215 -5.54 -18.13 -12.98
C LEU A 215 -7.06 -17.96 -13.03
N SER A 216 -7.83 -19.04 -13.12
CA SER A 216 -9.29 -19.03 -13.04
C SER A 216 -9.85 -18.59 -11.69
N GLN A 217 -9.04 -18.60 -10.63
CA GLN A 217 -9.42 -18.15 -9.30
C GLN A 217 -9.23 -16.64 -9.11
N LEU A 218 -8.59 -15.97 -10.07
CA LEU A 218 -8.38 -14.53 -10.02
C LEU A 218 -9.65 -13.77 -10.45
N SER A 219 -9.73 -12.54 -10.00
CA SER A 219 -10.74 -11.56 -10.41
C SER A 219 -10.14 -10.17 -10.41
N VAL A 220 -10.88 -9.18 -10.89
CA VAL A 220 -10.44 -7.79 -10.96
C VAL A 220 -11.44 -6.86 -10.29
N PHE A 221 -10.94 -5.90 -9.54
CA PHE A 221 -11.70 -4.79 -8.97
C PHE A 221 -11.24 -3.49 -9.64
N ILE A 222 -12.09 -2.88 -10.47
CA ILE A 222 -11.77 -1.61 -11.11
C ILE A 222 -12.02 -0.48 -10.13
N TRP A 223 -11.00 0.30 -9.84
CA TRP A 223 -11.11 1.41 -8.90
C TRP A 223 -10.97 2.78 -9.58
N ALA A 224 -10.50 2.86 -10.83
CA ALA A 224 -10.40 4.12 -11.57
C ALA A 224 -10.62 3.95 -13.07
N TRP A 225 -11.17 5.00 -13.66
CA TRP A 225 -11.39 5.13 -15.11
C TRP A 225 -11.02 6.56 -15.53
N PRO A 226 -9.71 6.81 -15.83
CA PRO A 226 -9.18 8.16 -16.04
C PRO A 226 -9.78 8.94 -17.21
N ASP A 227 -10.28 8.26 -18.22
CA ASP A 227 -10.95 8.83 -19.39
C ASP A 227 -12.47 8.59 -19.38
N GLY A 228 -13.04 8.20 -18.23
CA GLY A 228 -14.45 7.93 -18.07
C GLY A 228 -15.27 9.17 -17.69
N PRO A 229 -16.59 8.97 -17.49
CA PRO A 229 -17.50 10.02 -17.02
C PRO A 229 -17.02 10.67 -15.73
N ALA A 230 -17.29 11.96 -15.58
CA ALA A 230 -16.87 12.69 -14.37
C ALA A 230 -17.65 12.25 -13.12
N ALA A 231 -18.92 11.87 -13.26
CA ALA A 231 -19.78 11.50 -12.14
C ALA A 231 -19.58 10.04 -11.74
N MET A 232 -19.37 9.80 -10.43
CA MET A 232 -19.10 8.46 -9.91
C MET A 232 -20.24 7.48 -10.19
N HIS A 233 -21.51 7.87 -9.99
CA HIS A 233 -22.65 7.00 -10.24
C HIS A 233 -22.75 6.55 -11.70
N GLU A 234 -22.43 7.41 -12.66
CA GLU A 234 -22.41 7.09 -14.08
C GLU A 234 -21.29 6.10 -14.41
N ARG A 235 -20.07 6.32 -13.87
CA ARG A 235 -18.96 5.37 -14.01
C ARG A 235 -19.33 4.00 -13.46
N LEU A 236 -19.93 3.94 -12.28
CA LEU A 236 -20.35 2.68 -11.65
C LEU A 236 -21.37 1.93 -12.50
N ALA A 237 -22.36 2.64 -13.05
CA ALA A 237 -23.38 2.05 -13.91
C ALA A 237 -22.79 1.47 -15.20
N LEU A 238 -21.92 2.22 -15.87
CA LEU A 238 -21.27 1.79 -17.12
C LEU A 238 -20.29 0.64 -16.89
N LEU A 239 -19.50 0.68 -15.83
CA LEU A 239 -18.60 -0.41 -15.46
C LEU A 239 -19.37 -1.69 -15.15
N SER A 240 -20.47 -1.60 -14.37
CA SER A 240 -21.32 -2.75 -14.07
C SER A 240 -21.98 -3.32 -15.31
N ALA A 241 -22.52 -2.49 -16.19
CA ALA A 241 -23.10 -2.92 -17.46
C ALA A 241 -22.09 -3.61 -18.40
N SER A 242 -20.80 -3.36 -18.20
CA SER A 242 -19.70 -3.96 -18.98
C SER A 242 -19.06 -5.18 -18.29
N GLY A 243 -19.67 -5.68 -17.20
CA GLY A 243 -19.19 -6.88 -16.50
C GLY A 243 -18.23 -6.63 -15.33
N PHE A 244 -18.01 -5.37 -14.93
CA PHE A 244 -17.23 -5.01 -13.74
C PHE A 244 -18.13 -4.72 -12.53
N ASP A 245 -18.94 -5.71 -12.11
CA ASP A 245 -19.98 -5.54 -11.08
C ASP A 245 -19.45 -5.19 -9.70
N LEU A 246 -18.26 -5.67 -9.36
CA LEU A 246 -17.74 -5.54 -8.00
C LEU A 246 -17.58 -4.09 -7.57
N VAL A 247 -17.15 -3.22 -8.46
CA VAL A 247 -16.97 -1.81 -8.11
C VAL A 247 -18.28 -1.13 -7.74
N ALA A 248 -19.37 -1.41 -8.46
CA ALA A 248 -20.69 -0.88 -8.14
C ALA A 248 -21.22 -1.43 -6.81
N ARG A 249 -21.00 -2.72 -6.57
CA ARG A 249 -21.44 -3.42 -5.34
C ARG A 249 -20.71 -2.93 -4.08
N TYR A 250 -19.47 -2.49 -4.21
CA TYR A 250 -18.61 -2.11 -3.09
C TYR A 250 -18.17 -0.63 -3.11
N SER A 251 -18.97 0.24 -3.72
CA SER A 251 -18.75 1.69 -3.69
C SER A 251 -19.93 2.40 -3.08
N TYR A 252 -19.72 3.16 -2.01
CA TYR A 252 -20.79 3.82 -1.28
C TYR A 252 -20.47 5.30 -1.09
N PRO A 253 -21.47 6.20 -1.25
CA PRO A 253 -21.30 7.60 -0.91
C PRO A 253 -21.15 7.77 0.59
N ILE A 254 -20.31 8.72 0.99
CA ILE A 254 -20.08 9.09 2.40
C ILE A 254 -20.00 10.60 2.55
N SER A 255 -20.36 11.09 3.72
CA SER A 255 -20.35 12.51 4.05
C SER A 255 -19.57 12.81 5.34
N GLN A 256 -19.46 11.84 6.25
CA GLN A 256 -18.94 12.02 7.58
C GLN A 256 -17.85 10.98 7.90
N PHE A 257 -16.91 11.36 8.76
CA PHE A 257 -15.86 10.43 9.24
C PHE A 257 -16.44 9.16 9.88
N LYS A 258 -17.55 9.28 10.61
CA LYS A 258 -18.18 8.13 11.26
C LYS A 258 -18.53 7.04 10.25
N GLU A 259 -19.03 7.39 9.08
CA GLU A 259 -19.36 6.43 8.02
C GLU A 259 -18.12 5.69 7.51
N VAL A 260 -16.98 6.40 7.41
CA VAL A 260 -15.69 5.76 7.05
C VAL A 260 -15.27 4.73 8.09
N ALA A 261 -15.39 5.07 9.37
CA ALA A 261 -15.05 4.16 10.47
C ALA A 261 -15.96 2.94 10.50
N ASP A 262 -17.28 3.16 10.32
CA ASP A 262 -18.29 2.10 10.29
C ASP A 262 -18.07 1.15 9.10
N TRP A 263 -17.78 1.65 7.89
CA TRP A 263 -17.48 0.83 6.73
C TRP A 263 -16.17 0.06 6.89
N ARG A 264 -15.13 0.71 7.44
CA ARG A 264 -13.84 0.08 7.71
C ARG A 264 -14.00 -1.10 8.66
N GLU A 265 -14.75 -0.93 9.75
CA GLU A 265 -15.02 -2.01 10.72
C GLU A 265 -15.89 -3.09 10.10
N ARG A 266 -16.93 -2.72 9.36
CA ARG A 266 -17.81 -3.66 8.68
C ARG A 266 -17.05 -4.58 7.72
N TRP A 267 -16.19 -4.03 6.88
CA TRP A 267 -15.41 -4.85 5.93
C TRP A 267 -14.28 -5.64 6.59
N PHE A 268 -13.84 -5.22 7.76
CA PHE A 268 -12.88 -5.98 8.55
C PHE A 268 -13.51 -7.22 9.21
N THR A 269 -14.76 -7.14 9.64
CA THR A 269 -15.45 -8.16 10.44
C THR A 269 -16.44 -9.01 9.65
N SER A 270 -16.87 -8.57 8.46
CA SER A 270 -17.86 -9.26 7.62
C SER A 270 -17.22 -10.05 6.48
N PRO A 271 -17.89 -11.11 5.98
CA PRO A 271 -17.38 -11.89 4.88
C PRO A 271 -17.38 -11.09 3.56
N LEU A 272 -16.26 -11.14 2.85
CA LEU A 272 -16.02 -10.54 1.54
C LEU A 272 -15.56 -11.60 0.53
N PRO A 273 -15.68 -11.35 -0.78
CA PRO A 273 -15.16 -12.26 -1.79
C PRO A 273 -13.66 -12.07 -2.08
N PHE A 274 -12.96 -11.27 -1.29
CA PHE A 274 -11.54 -10.92 -1.42
C PHE A 274 -10.94 -10.52 -0.08
N ALA A 275 -9.63 -10.62 0.04
CA ALA A 275 -8.87 -10.03 1.15
C ALA A 275 -8.78 -8.51 1.00
N THR A 276 -8.73 -7.80 2.13
CA THR A 276 -8.59 -6.34 2.16
C THR A 276 -7.52 -5.92 3.16
N ASP A 277 -6.86 -4.78 2.94
CA ASP A 277 -5.90 -4.22 3.90
C ASP A 277 -6.36 -2.87 4.50
N GLY A 278 -7.62 -2.50 4.28
CA GLY A 278 -8.22 -1.26 4.76
C GLY A 278 -9.35 -0.78 3.88
N VAL A 279 -9.52 0.53 3.85
CA VAL A 279 -10.50 1.23 3.00
C VAL A 279 -9.82 2.31 2.16
N VAL A 280 -10.41 2.63 1.02
CA VAL A 280 -10.05 3.77 0.18
C VAL A 280 -11.18 4.76 0.21
N ILE A 281 -10.86 6.02 0.51
CA ILE A 281 -11.77 7.17 0.42
C ILE A 281 -11.37 7.95 -0.81
N ARG A 282 -12.33 8.37 -1.60
CA ARG A 282 -12.07 9.06 -2.85
C ARG A 282 -13.08 10.15 -3.15
N ALA A 283 -12.68 11.15 -3.94
CA ALA A 283 -13.62 12.08 -4.54
C ALA A 283 -14.45 11.36 -5.62
N GLY A 284 -15.73 11.68 -5.73
CA GLY A 284 -16.60 11.19 -6.79
C GLY A 284 -16.12 11.62 -8.17
N LYS A 285 -15.57 12.84 -8.28
CA LYS A 285 -14.97 13.33 -9.52
C LYS A 285 -13.47 13.00 -9.56
N GLU A 286 -13.06 12.24 -10.55
CA GLU A 286 -11.63 12.00 -10.86
C GLU A 286 -11.03 13.18 -11.61
N PRO A 287 -9.75 13.52 -11.37
CA PRO A 287 -9.02 14.44 -12.25
C PRO A 287 -8.88 13.83 -13.65
N ASN A 288 -8.69 14.69 -14.66
CA ASN A 288 -8.36 14.23 -16.00
C ASN A 288 -7.09 13.35 -15.98
N GLY A 289 -7.12 12.20 -16.66
CA GLY A 289 -6.04 11.23 -16.73
C GLY A 289 -4.69 11.79 -17.20
N GLU A 290 -4.69 12.80 -18.05
CA GLU A 290 -3.46 13.48 -18.52
C GLU A 290 -2.65 14.12 -17.36
N ARG A 291 -3.32 14.43 -16.24
CA ARG A 291 -2.71 15.01 -15.05
C ARG A 291 -2.21 13.97 -14.05
N TRP A 292 -2.47 12.71 -14.31
CA TRP A 292 -2.06 11.66 -13.38
C TRP A 292 -0.55 11.46 -13.40
N ARG A 293 -0.02 11.15 -12.26
CA ARG A 293 1.41 10.89 -12.04
C ARG A 293 1.55 9.60 -11.22
N PRO A 294 2.69 8.92 -11.28
CA PRO A 294 2.96 7.75 -10.44
C PRO A 294 2.93 8.03 -8.94
N ALA A 295 3.10 9.31 -8.56
CA ALA A 295 3.00 9.76 -7.18
C ALA A 295 1.57 9.65 -6.63
N GLN A 296 1.44 9.84 -5.31
CA GLN A 296 0.15 9.76 -4.61
C GLN A 296 -0.83 10.82 -5.14
N GLY A 297 -1.98 10.37 -5.59
CA GLY A 297 -3.07 11.25 -6.00
C GLY A 297 -3.66 12.00 -4.80
N THR A 298 -4.10 13.24 -5.01
CA THR A 298 -4.73 14.06 -3.96
C THR A 298 -6.23 13.74 -3.78
N TRP A 299 -6.83 13.09 -4.75
CA TRP A 299 -8.27 12.81 -4.84
C TRP A 299 -8.69 11.46 -4.23
N LEU A 300 -7.71 10.64 -3.82
CA LEU A 300 -7.95 9.37 -3.15
C LEU A 300 -6.96 9.16 -2.02
N ALA A 301 -7.41 8.49 -0.96
CA ALA A 301 -6.58 8.17 0.19
C ALA A 301 -6.99 6.83 0.79
N ALA A 302 -6.05 6.13 1.39
CA ALA A 302 -6.28 4.84 2.05
C ALA A 302 -6.06 4.94 3.55
N TRP A 303 -6.96 4.31 4.30
CA TRP A 303 -6.83 4.08 5.73
C TRP A 303 -6.74 2.58 5.99
N LYS A 304 -5.51 2.10 6.19
CA LYS A 304 -5.25 0.67 6.40
C LYS A 304 -5.75 0.18 7.76
N TYR A 305 -5.96 -1.14 7.87
CA TYR A 305 -6.11 -1.79 9.16
C TYR A 305 -4.82 -1.67 9.98
N ARG A 306 -4.93 -1.83 11.28
CA ARG A 306 -3.73 -1.89 12.11
C ARG A 306 -2.94 -3.14 11.74
N PRO A 307 -1.62 -3.04 11.59
CA PRO A 307 -0.78 -4.22 11.40
C PRO A 307 -1.00 -5.20 12.54
N VAL A 308 -1.08 -6.47 12.21
CA VAL A 308 -1.08 -7.52 13.23
C VAL A 308 0.27 -7.47 13.93
N SER A 309 0.26 -7.39 15.26
CA SER A 309 1.46 -7.42 16.07
C SER A 309 1.32 -8.49 17.15
N GLN A 310 2.38 -9.21 17.41
CA GLN A 310 2.46 -10.17 18.50
C GLN A 310 3.75 -9.97 19.27
N VAL A 311 3.72 -10.28 20.54
CA VAL A 311 4.93 -10.30 21.37
C VAL A 311 5.52 -11.71 21.30
N ALA A 312 6.81 -11.78 20.99
CA ALA A 312 7.57 -13.03 20.99
C ALA A 312 8.72 -12.94 21.97
N GLU A 313 9.01 -14.06 22.62
CA GLU A 313 10.19 -14.18 23.47
C GLU A 313 11.45 -14.24 22.62
N VAL A 314 12.45 -13.42 22.96
CA VAL A 314 13.76 -13.46 22.32
C VAL A 314 14.58 -14.57 22.97
N ARG A 315 14.89 -15.63 22.21
CA ARG A 315 15.71 -16.76 22.63
C ARG A 315 17.19 -16.48 22.56
N GLY A 316 17.60 -15.62 21.62
CA GLY A 316 18.99 -15.26 21.42
C GLY A 316 19.17 -14.10 20.47
N ILE A 317 20.39 -13.55 20.45
CA ILE A 317 20.78 -12.51 19.49
C ILE A 317 21.99 -13.02 18.73
N ARG A 318 21.88 -13.06 17.42
CA ARG A 318 22.99 -13.47 16.53
C ARG A 318 23.57 -12.26 15.82
N PHE A 319 24.88 -12.15 15.86
CA PHE A 319 25.62 -11.17 15.10
C PHE A 319 26.24 -11.87 13.88
N THR A 320 26.00 -11.34 12.69
CA THR A 320 26.58 -11.85 11.45
C THR A 320 27.33 -10.73 10.74
N ILE A 321 28.55 -11.03 10.29
CA ILE A 321 29.37 -10.07 9.54
C ILE A 321 29.10 -10.32 8.04
N GLY A 322 28.54 -9.31 7.38
CA GLY A 322 28.34 -9.34 5.94
C GLY A 322 29.66 -9.17 5.17
N ARG A 323 29.67 -9.49 3.88
CA ARG A 323 30.84 -9.37 3.00
C ARG A 323 31.45 -7.96 2.98
N THR A 324 30.70 -6.93 3.30
CA THR A 324 31.12 -5.52 3.38
C THR A 324 31.61 -5.10 4.76
N GLY A 325 31.81 -6.05 5.70
CA GLY A 325 32.21 -5.76 7.07
C GLY A 325 31.07 -5.23 7.97
N LYS A 326 29.84 -5.08 7.46
CA LYS A 326 28.69 -4.68 8.29
C LYS A 326 28.25 -5.82 9.16
N ILE A 327 28.02 -5.52 10.44
CA ILE A 327 27.45 -6.46 11.41
C ILE A 327 25.94 -6.33 11.34
N ALA A 328 25.27 -7.40 10.93
CA ALA A 328 23.82 -7.52 11.04
C ALA A 328 23.47 -8.17 12.38
N VAL A 329 22.43 -7.63 13.03
CA VAL A 329 21.93 -8.16 14.29
C VAL A 329 20.56 -8.80 14.04
N VAL A 330 20.45 -10.08 14.39
CA VAL A 330 19.25 -10.88 14.21
C VAL A 330 18.80 -11.37 15.59
N ALA A 331 17.58 -11.02 15.99
CA ALA A 331 16.91 -11.64 17.13
C ALA A 331 16.36 -13.00 16.70
N GLU A 332 16.73 -14.04 17.43
CA GLU A 332 16.12 -15.37 17.34
C GLU A 332 14.96 -15.43 18.34
N LEU A 333 13.77 -15.75 17.85
CA LEU A 333 12.54 -15.72 18.61
C LEU A 333 12.05 -17.13 18.89
N GLU A 334 11.30 -17.32 19.98
CA GLU A 334 10.38 -18.43 20.06
C GLU A 334 9.44 -18.36 18.84
N PRO A 335 9.29 -19.47 18.08
CA PRO A 335 8.47 -19.47 16.89
C PRO A 335 7.05 -18.99 17.16
N ILE A 336 6.63 -17.95 16.48
CA ILE A 336 5.26 -17.43 16.51
C ILE A 336 4.67 -17.42 15.11
N THR A 337 3.37 -17.57 15.01
CA THR A 337 2.64 -17.37 13.75
C THR A 337 2.13 -15.93 13.70
N LEU A 338 2.59 -15.14 12.75
CA LEU A 338 2.17 -13.77 12.52
C LEU A 338 1.71 -13.63 11.07
N ASP A 339 0.44 -13.30 10.85
CA ASP A 339 -0.14 -13.12 9.52
C ASP A 339 0.15 -14.33 8.59
N ASP A 340 -0.19 -15.53 9.08
CA ASP A 340 0.01 -16.84 8.44
C ASP A 340 1.47 -17.21 8.10
N LYS A 341 2.42 -16.46 8.63
CA LYS A 341 3.85 -16.75 8.49
C LYS A 341 4.44 -17.16 9.83
N GLN A 342 5.22 -18.24 9.83
CA GLN A 342 6.00 -18.59 11.00
C GLN A 342 7.23 -17.70 11.08
N VAL A 343 7.30 -16.89 12.14
CA VAL A 343 8.40 -15.95 12.39
C VAL A 343 9.27 -16.52 13.51
N GLN A 344 10.54 -16.77 13.19
CA GLN A 344 11.56 -17.29 14.12
C GLN A 344 12.77 -16.37 14.25
N ARG A 345 12.93 -15.43 13.30
CA ARG A 345 14.07 -14.52 13.25
C ARG A 345 13.63 -13.16 12.75
N VAL A 346 14.13 -12.12 13.42
CA VAL A 346 13.86 -10.74 13.01
C VAL A 346 15.18 -9.98 12.97
N SER A 347 15.47 -9.35 11.84
CA SER A 347 16.60 -8.43 11.75
C SER A 347 16.26 -7.14 12.50
N ILE A 348 17.02 -6.81 13.52
CA ILE A 348 16.84 -5.58 14.32
C ILE A 348 17.80 -4.47 13.90
N GLY A 349 18.45 -4.64 12.76
CA GLY A 349 19.33 -3.65 12.14
C GLY A 349 20.80 -3.80 12.51
N SER A 350 21.66 -3.06 11.79
CA SER A 350 23.08 -3.09 12.01
C SER A 350 23.62 -1.87 12.79
N CYS A 351 22.91 -0.75 12.79
CA CYS A 351 23.41 0.53 13.32
C CYS A 351 22.82 0.97 14.66
N LEU A 352 21.63 0.51 15.01
CA LEU A 352 20.93 0.99 16.22
C LEU A 352 21.61 0.59 17.54
N LEU A 353 22.36 -0.52 17.55
CA LEU A 353 23.05 -0.98 18.75
C LEU A 353 24.31 -0.16 19.08
N TYR A 354 24.94 0.44 18.07
CA TYR A 354 26.11 1.32 18.30
C TYR A 354 25.76 2.71 18.82
N THR A 355 24.50 3.10 18.73
CA THR A 355 24.03 4.42 19.17
C THR A 355 23.22 4.39 20.46
N SER A 356 22.85 3.21 20.94
CA SER A 356 22.30 3.08 22.30
C SER A 356 23.46 3.20 23.28
N PRO A 357 23.48 4.20 24.17
CA PRO A 357 24.52 4.28 25.17
C PRO A 357 24.53 2.99 26.00
N SER A 358 25.68 2.37 26.10
CA SER A 358 25.89 1.22 26.98
C SER A 358 25.52 1.63 28.41
N PRO A 359 24.99 0.75 29.25
CA PRO A 359 24.82 1.02 30.67
C PRO A 359 26.11 1.49 31.35
N ARG A 360 27.28 1.22 30.76
CA ARG A 360 28.58 1.76 31.20
C ARG A 360 28.78 3.23 30.81
N ASP A 361 28.29 3.64 29.64
CA ASP A 361 28.45 5.02 29.17
C ASP A 361 27.55 6.00 29.93
N MET A 362 26.44 5.50 30.51
CA MET A 362 25.57 6.30 31.35
C MET A 362 26.11 6.53 32.77
N ARG A 363 27.16 5.82 33.20
CA ARG A 363 27.80 6.02 34.52
C ARG A 363 28.88 7.07 34.52
N SER A 364 29.41 7.47 33.36
CA SER A 364 30.46 8.51 33.25
C SER A 364 29.92 9.93 33.03
N ALA A 365 28.60 10.10 33.00
CA ALA A 365 27.91 11.41 32.81
C ALA A 365 27.30 11.94 34.12
N ARG A 366 27.87 11.60 35.29
CA ARG A 366 27.56 12.22 36.58
C ARG A 366 28.74 12.97 37.11
#